data_8c0ba55ec155d4047c2564be3313ceaf
#
_entry.id   8c0ba55ec155d4047c2564be3313ceaf
#
_cell.length_a   1.000
_cell.length_b   1.000
_cell.length_c   1.000
_cell.angle_alpha   90.00
_cell.angle_beta   90.00
_cell.angle_gamma   90.00
#
_symmetry.space_group_name_H-M   'P 1'
#
loop_
_entity.id
_entity.type
_entity.pdbx_description
1 polymer ?
#
loop_
_entity_poly.entity_id
_entity_poly.type
_entity_poly.pdbx_seq_one_letter_code
_entity_poly.pdbx_strand_id
1 'polypeptide(L)'
;IYLIEWLFLTILVPMIHIYILTVLINYFFEEEKFANMMELIGGLIGWAIRSAGIIVLGLNVVQGIVAPAKDRLLYGTAGRAMAMIPGIGNTVNGVSELLLGSGIMIRNCVGAAGLIVLIILVAVPMVQAGCMVLFYKIAAAVVEPVADKRIAGCLKGMAQGGMLYLKLMGYCVMLIFLTIALTVASSGFGY
;
A
#
# COMPACT_ATOMS: atom_id res chain seq x y z
N ILE A 1 6.48 -7.33 4.33
CA ILE A 1 6.13 -5.91 4.24
C ILE A 1 7.40 -5.08 4.08
N TYR A 2 8.34 -5.16 5.01
CA TYR A 2 9.60 -4.41 4.98
C TYR A 2 10.38 -4.55 3.65
N LEU A 3 10.41 -5.75 3.09
CA LEU A 3 11.10 -6.04 1.83
C LEU A 3 10.41 -5.36 0.64
N ILE A 4 9.10 -5.27 0.64
CA ILE A 4 8.30 -4.62 -0.41
C ILE A 4 8.40 -3.10 -0.31
N GLU A 5 8.34 -2.56 0.91
CA GLU A 5 8.55 -1.15 1.18
C GLU A 5 9.95 -0.70 0.75
N TRP A 6 10.97 -1.48 1.07
CA TRP A 6 12.34 -1.26 0.62
C TRP A 6 12.44 -1.28 -0.90
N LEU A 7 11.81 -2.26 -1.57
CA LEU A 7 11.76 -2.36 -3.03
C LEU A 7 11.11 -1.12 -3.66
N PHE A 8 10.00 -0.65 -3.10
CA PHE A 8 9.31 0.53 -3.61
C PHE A 8 10.16 1.78 -3.48
N LEU A 9 10.74 2.02 -2.30
CA LEU A 9 11.55 3.21 -2.05
C LEU A 9 12.89 3.18 -2.78
N THR A 10 13.55 2.03 -2.82
CA THR A 10 14.92 1.92 -3.36
C THR A 10 14.96 1.71 -4.86
N ILE A 11 13.95 1.10 -5.46
CA ILE A 11 13.95 0.75 -6.88
C ILE A 11 12.90 1.55 -7.66
N LEU A 12 11.62 1.52 -7.25
CA LEU A 12 10.56 2.13 -8.05
C LEU A 12 10.60 3.66 -8.03
N VAL A 13 10.89 4.27 -6.89
CA VAL A 13 10.96 5.74 -6.81
C VAL A 13 12.08 6.29 -7.70
N PRO A 14 13.33 5.79 -7.66
CA PRO A 14 14.36 6.24 -8.61
C PRO A 14 14.00 5.95 -10.08
N MET A 15 13.36 4.83 -10.37
CA MET A 15 12.91 4.53 -11.74
C MET A 15 11.90 5.55 -12.26
N ILE A 16 10.97 6.00 -11.42
CA ILE A 16 10.03 7.07 -11.79
C ILE A 16 10.76 8.39 -12.05
N HIS A 17 11.77 8.73 -11.26
CA HIS A 17 12.59 9.92 -11.50
C HIS A 17 13.35 9.82 -12.84
N ILE A 18 13.97 8.66 -13.13
CA ILE A 18 14.64 8.41 -14.41
C ILE A 18 13.63 8.52 -15.56
N TYR A 19 12.43 7.99 -15.40
CA TYR A 19 11.37 8.13 -16.40
C TYR A 19 11.05 9.61 -16.68
N ILE A 20 10.82 10.40 -15.66
CA ILE A 20 10.52 11.84 -15.80
C ILE A 20 11.67 12.57 -16.49
N LEU A 21 12.93 12.28 -16.10
CA LEU A 21 14.11 12.87 -16.74
C LEU A 21 14.22 12.47 -18.21
N THR A 22 13.99 11.19 -18.54
CA THR A 22 14.01 10.70 -19.94
C THR A 22 12.93 11.38 -20.77
N VAL A 23 11.75 11.60 -20.20
CA VAL A 23 10.67 12.35 -20.85
C VAL A 23 11.10 13.79 -21.16
N LEU A 24 11.66 14.47 -20.17
CA LEU A 24 12.14 15.86 -20.37
C LEU A 24 13.22 15.91 -21.46
N ILE A 25 14.20 15.03 -21.38
CA ILE A 25 15.30 14.97 -22.37
C ILE A 25 14.74 14.69 -23.78
N ASN A 26 13.80 13.74 -23.93
CA ASN A 26 13.23 13.39 -25.23
C ASN A 26 12.54 14.57 -25.92
N TYR A 27 11.84 15.41 -25.14
CA TYR A 27 11.15 16.57 -25.72
C TYR A 27 12.05 17.80 -25.89
N PHE A 28 13.21 17.86 -25.22
CA PHE A 28 14.20 18.91 -25.46
C PHE A 28 15.01 18.69 -26.75
N PHE A 29 15.27 17.44 -27.11
CA PHE A 29 15.98 17.11 -28.35
C PHE A 29 14.98 16.98 -29.52
N GLU A 30 15.37 17.48 -30.71
CA GLU A 30 14.50 17.54 -31.90
C GLU A 30 14.11 16.19 -32.49
N GLU A 31 14.86 15.16 -32.19
CA GLU A 31 14.62 13.82 -32.64
C GLU A 31 14.03 12.97 -31.51
N GLU A 32 12.90 12.31 -31.76
CA GLU A 32 12.25 11.40 -30.81
C GLU A 32 13.08 10.11 -30.56
N LYS A 33 14.41 10.29 -30.34
CA LYS A 33 15.34 9.16 -30.18
C LYS A 33 15.08 8.32 -28.95
N PHE A 34 14.45 8.91 -27.94
CA PHE A 34 14.21 8.25 -26.64
C PHE A 34 12.76 7.79 -26.45
N ALA A 35 11.90 7.91 -27.48
CA ALA A 35 10.49 7.49 -27.37
C ALA A 35 10.33 6.02 -26.98
N ASN A 36 11.09 5.12 -27.61
CA ASN A 36 11.08 3.69 -27.29
C ASN A 36 11.59 3.41 -25.86
N MET A 37 12.58 4.20 -25.41
CA MET A 37 13.14 4.08 -24.06
C MET A 37 12.14 4.55 -22.99
N MET A 38 11.39 5.62 -23.27
CA MET A 38 10.28 6.09 -22.41
C MET A 38 9.20 5.03 -22.29
N GLU A 39 8.79 4.41 -23.39
CA GLU A 39 7.77 3.36 -23.39
C GLU A 39 8.24 2.13 -22.61
N LEU A 40 9.47 1.71 -22.80
CA LEU A 40 10.08 0.59 -22.05
C LEU A 40 10.13 0.87 -20.55
N ILE A 41 10.67 2.02 -20.14
CA ILE A 41 10.79 2.37 -18.71
C ILE A 41 9.41 2.51 -18.08
N GLY A 42 8.48 3.21 -18.74
CA GLY A 42 7.11 3.37 -18.26
C GLY A 42 6.37 2.04 -18.16
N GLY A 43 6.53 1.17 -19.14
CA GLY A 43 5.98 -0.20 -19.14
C GLY A 43 6.55 -1.04 -18.01
N LEU A 44 7.86 -0.99 -17.79
CA LEU A 44 8.57 -1.72 -16.74
C LEU A 44 8.12 -1.28 -15.34
N ILE A 45 8.01 0.03 -15.12
CA ILE A 45 7.49 0.60 -13.87
C ILE A 45 6.04 0.13 -13.65
N GLY A 46 5.19 0.25 -14.68
CA GLY A 46 3.79 -0.16 -14.59
C GLY A 46 3.63 -1.66 -14.32
N TRP A 47 4.46 -2.50 -14.93
CA TRP A 47 4.51 -3.94 -14.67
C TRP A 47 4.99 -4.23 -13.24
N ALA A 48 6.07 -3.58 -12.79
CA ALA A 48 6.62 -3.76 -11.45
C ALA A 48 5.61 -3.36 -10.36
N ILE A 49 4.91 -2.25 -10.53
CA ILE A 49 3.85 -1.81 -9.61
C ILE A 49 2.71 -2.85 -9.53
N ARG A 50 2.25 -3.37 -10.68
CA ARG A 50 1.18 -4.37 -10.72
C ARG A 50 1.61 -5.69 -10.09
N SER A 51 2.79 -6.20 -10.44
CA SER A 51 3.30 -7.47 -9.91
C SER A 51 3.54 -7.39 -8.40
N ALA A 52 4.11 -6.29 -7.91
CA ALA A 52 4.26 -6.04 -6.48
C ALA A 52 2.89 -6.00 -5.78
N GLY A 53 1.90 -5.33 -6.35
CA GLY A 53 0.52 -5.30 -5.82
C GLY A 53 -0.10 -6.70 -5.71
N ILE A 54 0.06 -7.54 -6.73
CA ILE A 54 -0.46 -8.92 -6.74
C ILE A 54 0.24 -9.78 -5.67
N ILE A 55 1.57 -9.68 -5.56
CA ILE A 55 2.35 -10.42 -4.56
C ILE A 55 1.89 -10.05 -3.16
N VAL A 56 1.69 -8.76 -2.92
CA VAL A 56 1.22 -8.25 -1.64
C VAL A 56 -0.18 -8.74 -1.30
N LEU A 57 -1.12 -8.63 -2.23
CA LEU A 57 -2.47 -9.15 -2.03
C LEU A 57 -2.42 -10.66 -1.74
N GLY A 58 -1.62 -11.42 -2.48
CA GLY A 58 -1.43 -12.85 -2.26
C GLY A 58 -0.87 -13.18 -0.88
N LEU A 59 0.18 -12.47 -0.45
CA LEU A 59 0.75 -12.64 0.88
C LEU A 59 -0.24 -12.30 2.00
N ASN A 60 -1.02 -11.23 1.83
CA ASN A 60 -2.04 -10.84 2.80
C ASN A 60 -3.15 -11.90 2.91
N VAL A 61 -3.60 -12.47 1.79
CA VAL A 61 -4.58 -13.57 1.80
C VAL A 61 -4.04 -14.79 2.55
N VAL A 62 -2.81 -15.19 2.25
CA VAL A 62 -2.15 -16.32 2.95
C VAL A 62 -2.02 -16.04 4.44
N GLN A 63 -1.59 -14.84 4.85
CA GLN A 63 -1.49 -14.45 6.25
C GLN A 63 -2.86 -14.44 6.94
N GLY A 64 -3.90 -13.97 6.27
CA GLY A 64 -5.27 -13.97 6.78
C GLY A 64 -5.84 -15.35 7.05
N ILE A 65 -5.39 -16.37 6.31
CA ILE A 65 -5.79 -17.78 6.50
C ILE A 65 -4.94 -18.45 7.57
N VAL A 66 -3.64 -18.23 7.58
CA VAL A 66 -2.68 -18.93 8.45
C VAL A 66 -2.73 -18.39 9.89
N ALA A 67 -2.90 -17.09 10.09
CA ALA A 67 -2.91 -16.50 11.43
C ALA A 67 -4.01 -17.09 12.35
N PRO A 68 -5.28 -17.12 11.95
CA PRO A 68 -6.32 -17.71 12.80
C PRO A 68 -6.17 -19.21 13.00
N ALA A 69 -5.58 -19.94 12.05
CA ALA A 69 -5.31 -21.38 12.20
C ALA A 69 -4.26 -21.65 13.29
N LYS A 70 -3.21 -20.82 13.33
CA LYS A 70 -2.14 -20.91 14.36
C LYS A 70 -2.67 -20.60 15.75
N ASP A 71 -3.50 -19.59 15.90
CA ASP A 71 -4.07 -19.18 17.18
C ASP A 71 -5.01 -20.25 17.72
N ARG A 72 -5.86 -20.87 16.89
CA ARG A 72 -6.72 -21.99 17.30
C ARG A 72 -5.93 -23.21 17.79
N LEU A 73 -4.80 -23.50 17.20
CA LEU A 73 -3.96 -24.62 17.62
C LEU A 73 -3.27 -24.35 18.96
N LEU A 74 -2.79 -23.13 19.20
CA LEU A 74 -2.08 -22.77 20.42
C LEU A 74 -3.03 -22.60 21.61
N TYR A 75 -4.13 -21.90 21.44
CA TYR A 75 -5.08 -21.62 22.53
C TYR A 75 -6.05 -22.77 22.79
N GLY A 76 -6.43 -23.53 21.77
CA GLY A 76 -7.31 -24.68 21.91
C GLY A 76 -6.68 -25.83 22.72
N THR A 77 -5.38 -26.04 22.61
CA THR A 77 -4.65 -27.05 23.40
C THR A 77 -4.37 -26.60 24.83
N ALA A 78 -4.00 -25.34 25.03
CA ALA A 78 -3.75 -24.79 26.36
C ALA A 78 -5.04 -24.69 27.21
N GLY A 79 -6.15 -24.26 26.63
CA GLY A 79 -7.45 -24.19 27.30
C GLY A 79 -7.99 -25.57 27.70
N ARG A 80 -7.83 -26.57 26.83
CA ARG A 80 -8.23 -27.95 27.17
C ARG A 80 -7.37 -28.57 28.28
N ALA A 81 -6.07 -28.28 28.31
CA ALA A 81 -5.20 -28.76 29.37
C ALA A 81 -5.55 -28.14 30.74
N MET A 82 -5.92 -26.86 30.79
CA MET A 82 -6.38 -26.19 32.01
C MET A 82 -7.77 -26.62 32.47
N ALA A 83 -8.68 -26.94 31.55
CA ALA A 83 -10.02 -27.42 31.87
C ALA A 83 -10.04 -28.82 32.53
N MET A 84 -8.94 -29.58 32.46
CA MET A 84 -8.82 -30.91 33.11
C MET A 84 -8.57 -30.86 34.60
N ILE A 85 -8.36 -29.68 35.22
CA ILE A 85 -8.17 -29.58 36.66
C ILE A 85 -9.53 -29.35 37.38
N PRO A 86 -10.08 -30.35 38.06
CA PRO A 86 -11.39 -30.23 38.73
C PRO A 86 -11.31 -29.24 39.90
N GLY A 87 -12.21 -28.26 39.91
CA GLY A 87 -12.36 -27.27 40.99
C GLY A 87 -11.78 -25.89 40.78
N ILE A 88 -10.77 -25.72 39.90
CA ILE A 88 -10.14 -24.41 39.64
C ILE A 88 -10.45 -23.94 38.19
N GLY A 89 -10.80 -24.86 37.31
CA GLY A 89 -10.97 -24.60 35.88
C GLY A 89 -12.01 -23.54 35.53
N ASN A 90 -13.15 -23.51 36.21
CA ASN A 90 -14.24 -22.56 35.91
C ASN A 90 -13.91 -21.12 36.29
N THR A 91 -13.21 -20.91 37.41
CA THR A 91 -12.85 -19.56 37.89
C THR A 91 -11.68 -18.99 37.08
N VAL A 92 -10.69 -19.82 36.77
CA VAL A 92 -9.54 -19.44 35.98
C VAL A 92 -9.96 -19.19 34.53
N ASN A 93 -10.85 -20.01 33.96
CA ASN A 93 -11.39 -19.80 32.61
C ASN A 93 -12.16 -18.47 32.53
N GLY A 94 -13.02 -18.14 33.48
CA GLY A 94 -13.77 -16.88 33.50
C GLY A 94 -12.86 -15.64 33.55
N VAL A 95 -11.83 -15.65 34.42
CA VAL A 95 -10.87 -14.55 34.50
C VAL A 95 -10.00 -14.46 33.24
N SER A 96 -9.57 -15.60 32.72
CA SER A 96 -8.78 -15.65 31.46
C SER A 96 -9.59 -15.15 30.26
N GLU A 97 -10.88 -15.51 30.20
CA GLU A 97 -11.78 -15.06 29.12
C GLU A 97 -12.02 -13.54 29.18
N LEU A 98 -12.20 -12.98 30.39
CA LEU A 98 -12.31 -11.53 30.57
C LEU A 98 -11.03 -10.78 30.23
N LEU A 99 -9.86 -11.31 30.61
CA LEU A 99 -8.57 -10.71 30.28
C LEU A 99 -8.28 -10.78 28.77
N LEU A 100 -8.55 -11.91 28.14
CA LEU A 100 -8.41 -12.07 26.69
C LEU A 100 -9.39 -11.19 25.93
N GLY A 101 -10.67 -11.16 26.34
CA GLY A 101 -11.70 -10.32 25.75
C GLY A 101 -11.38 -8.83 25.84
N SER A 102 -10.92 -8.36 27.00
CA SER A 102 -10.49 -6.97 27.17
C SER A 102 -9.26 -6.63 26.31
N GLY A 103 -8.29 -7.53 26.21
CA GLY A 103 -7.11 -7.38 25.37
C GLY A 103 -7.47 -7.25 23.87
N ILE A 104 -8.40 -8.07 23.40
CA ILE A 104 -8.92 -8.02 22.01
C ILE A 104 -9.65 -6.69 21.77
N MET A 105 -10.48 -6.25 22.70
CA MET A 105 -11.20 -4.98 22.61
C MET A 105 -10.26 -3.79 22.51
N ILE A 106 -9.25 -3.73 23.36
CA ILE A 106 -8.22 -2.67 23.34
C ILE A 106 -7.49 -2.68 22.00
N ARG A 107 -7.06 -3.84 21.52
CA ARG A 107 -6.36 -3.97 20.26
C ARG A 107 -7.21 -3.53 19.06
N ASN A 108 -8.50 -3.88 19.05
CA ASN A 108 -9.43 -3.45 17.99
C ASN A 108 -9.65 -1.93 18.03
N CYS A 109 -9.79 -1.33 19.19
CA CYS A 109 -9.91 0.12 19.35
C CYS A 109 -8.64 0.84 18.88
N VAL A 110 -7.46 0.35 19.26
CA VAL A 110 -6.17 0.91 18.82
C VAL A 110 -6.00 0.75 17.31
N GLY A 111 -6.37 -0.41 16.75
CA GLY A 111 -6.33 -0.65 15.32
C GLY A 111 -7.26 0.27 14.54
N ALA A 112 -8.50 0.45 15.00
CA ALA A 112 -9.46 1.35 14.37
C ALA A 112 -9.00 2.82 14.45
N ALA A 113 -8.52 3.26 15.62
CA ALA A 113 -7.96 4.60 15.78
C ALA A 113 -6.73 4.81 14.87
N GLY A 114 -5.84 3.81 14.79
CA GLY A 114 -4.68 3.84 13.90
C GLY A 114 -5.05 3.97 12.43
N LEU A 115 -6.11 3.27 11.97
CA LEU A 115 -6.62 3.40 10.61
C LEU A 115 -7.16 4.80 10.32
N ILE A 116 -7.91 5.40 11.24
CA ILE A 116 -8.44 6.77 11.07
C ILE A 116 -7.29 7.77 10.96
N VAL A 117 -6.31 7.69 11.87
CA VAL A 117 -5.13 8.57 11.83
C VAL A 117 -4.35 8.39 10.54
N LEU A 118 -4.16 7.14 10.08
CA LEU A 118 -3.48 6.84 8.82
C LEU A 118 -4.19 7.47 7.63
N ILE A 119 -5.53 7.34 7.55
CA ILE A 119 -6.33 7.92 6.46
C ILE A 119 -6.12 9.44 6.40
N ILE A 120 -6.21 10.12 7.54
CA ILE A 120 -6.03 11.57 7.61
C ILE A 120 -4.60 11.97 7.20
N LEU A 121 -3.60 11.26 7.69
CA LEU A 121 -2.19 11.56 7.43
C LEU A 121 -1.82 11.35 5.96
N VAL A 122 -2.41 10.36 5.30
CA VAL A 122 -2.12 10.04 3.90
C VAL A 122 -3.01 10.82 2.93
N ALA A 123 -4.20 11.22 3.35
CA ALA A 123 -5.11 11.99 2.50
C ALA A 123 -4.48 13.29 1.97
N VAL A 124 -3.77 14.02 2.83
CA VAL A 124 -3.13 15.28 2.46
C VAL A 124 -2.10 15.12 1.33
N PRO A 125 -1.07 14.27 1.44
CA PRO A 125 -0.09 14.12 0.35
C PRO A 125 -0.70 13.47 -0.91
N MET A 126 -1.71 12.60 -0.78
CA MET A 126 -2.39 12.04 -1.95
C MET A 126 -3.19 13.11 -2.72
N VAL A 127 -3.92 13.96 -2.01
CA VAL A 127 -4.66 15.06 -2.63
C VAL A 127 -3.69 16.05 -3.29
N GLN A 128 -2.61 16.41 -2.63
CA GLN A 128 -1.58 17.30 -3.20
C GLN A 128 -0.97 16.73 -4.48
N ALA A 129 -0.57 15.46 -4.47
CA ALA A 129 -0.04 14.78 -5.65
C ALA A 129 -1.09 14.69 -6.77
N GLY A 130 -2.34 14.38 -6.44
CA GLY A 130 -3.46 14.35 -7.37
C GLY A 130 -3.74 15.70 -8.02
N CYS A 131 -3.77 16.78 -7.24
CA CYS A 131 -3.92 18.14 -7.72
C CYS A 131 -2.77 18.55 -8.66
N MET A 132 -1.53 18.18 -8.31
CA MET A 132 -0.36 18.44 -9.17
C MET A 132 -0.50 17.73 -10.53
N VAL A 133 -0.85 16.46 -10.53
CA VAL A 133 -1.07 15.70 -11.78
C VAL A 133 -2.20 16.31 -12.60
N LEU A 134 -3.29 16.69 -11.96
CA LEU A 134 -4.42 17.35 -12.61
C LEU A 134 -3.98 18.67 -13.24
N PHE A 135 -3.23 19.49 -12.51
CA PHE A 135 -2.71 20.77 -12.98
C PHE A 135 -1.83 20.58 -14.22
N TYR A 136 -0.91 19.62 -14.23
CA TYR A 136 -0.09 19.34 -15.41
C TYR A 136 -0.92 18.87 -16.61
N LYS A 137 -1.97 18.06 -16.38
CA LYS A 137 -2.87 17.62 -17.45
C LYS A 137 -3.67 18.79 -18.05
N ILE A 138 -4.19 19.67 -17.22
CA ILE A 138 -4.93 20.86 -17.67
C ILE A 138 -3.97 21.81 -18.41
N ALA A 139 -2.80 22.06 -17.85
CA ALA A 139 -1.79 22.90 -18.50
C ALA A 139 -1.38 22.33 -19.86
N ALA A 140 -1.17 21.02 -19.98
CA ALA A 140 -0.88 20.38 -21.25
C ALA A 140 -2.00 20.57 -22.27
N ALA A 141 -3.27 20.41 -21.86
CA ALA A 141 -4.42 20.57 -22.74
C ALA A 141 -4.62 22.01 -23.22
N VAL A 142 -4.35 23.01 -22.36
CA VAL A 142 -4.46 24.44 -22.71
C VAL A 142 -3.31 24.88 -23.62
N VAL A 143 -2.11 24.35 -23.38
CA VAL A 143 -0.89 24.72 -24.11
C VAL A 143 -0.84 24.03 -25.49
N GLU A 144 -1.42 22.85 -25.64
CA GLU A 144 -1.39 22.07 -26.87
C GLU A 144 -1.82 22.81 -28.16
N PRO A 145 -2.91 23.64 -28.18
CA PRO A 145 -3.32 24.36 -29.37
C PRO A 145 -2.49 25.62 -29.67
N VAL A 146 -1.72 26.14 -28.70
CA VAL A 146 -1.06 27.45 -28.80
C VAL A 146 0.46 27.34 -28.85
N ALA A 147 1.04 26.32 -28.23
CA ALA A 147 2.49 26.17 -28.11
C ALA A 147 3.03 25.01 -28.95
N ASP A 148 4.36 24.99 -29.08
CA ASP A 148 5.07 23.92 -29.74
C ASP A 148 4.75 22.55 -29.12
N LYS A 149 4.65 21.53 -29.97
CA LYS A 149 4.41 20.13 -29.57
C LYS A 149 5.38 19.64 -28.48
N ARG A 150 6.56 20.21 -28.40
CA ARG A 150 7.59 19.91 -27.39
C ARG A 150 7.15 20.29 -25.99
N ILE A 151 6.64 21.52 -25.83
CA ILE A 151 6.19 22.01 -24.53
C ILE A 151 4.98 21.23 -24.04
N ALA A 152 4.01 21.00 -24.92
CA ALA A 152 2.84 20.18 -24.62
C ALA A 152 3.24 18.74 -24.27
N GLY A 153 4.21 18.17 -25.00
CA GLY A 153 4.77 16.85 -24.71
C GLY A 153 5.48 16.74 -23.37
N CYS A 154 6.30 17.72 -23.01
CA CYS A 154 6.91 17.79 -21.68
C CYS A 154 5.86 17.78 -20.57
N LEU A 155 4.82 18.61 -20.67
CA LEU A 155 3.75 18.68 -19.66
C LEU A 155 2.96 17.37 -19.58
N LYS A 156 2.65 16.73 -20.72
CA LYS A 156 2.02 15.40 -20.75
C LYS A 156 2.90 14.36 -20.09
N GLY A 157 4.18 14.37 -20.35
CA GLY A 157 5.13 13.42 -19.75
C GLY A 157 5.29 13.61 -18.24
N MET A 158 5.34 14.85 -17.76
CA MET A 158 5.32 15.15 -16.33
C MET A 158 4.02 14.67 -15.66
N ALA A 159 2.89 14.86 -16.32
CA ALA A 159 1.60 14.34 -15.83
C ALA A 159 1.58 12.81 -15.76
N GLN A 160 2.17 12.12 -16.75
CA GLN A 160 2.29 10.66 -16.74
C GLN A 160 3.21 10.16 -15.62
N GLY A 161 4.38 10.78 -15.42
CA GLY A 161 5.28 10.47 -14.30
C GLY A 161 4.62 10.70 -12.94
N GLY A 162 3.91 11.80 -12.77
CA GLY A 162 3.13 12.08 -11.59
C GLY A 162 2.01 11.05 -11.35
N MET A 163 1.37 10.55 -12.42
CA MET A 163 0.38 9.49 -12.33
C MET A 163 0.98 8.15 -11.87
N LEU A 164 2.20 7.81 -12.32
CA LEU A 164 2.92 6.63 -11.85
C LEU A 164 3.24 6.76 -10.36
N TYR A 165 3.67 7.94 -9.93
CA TYR A 165 3.94 8.24 -8.52
C TYR A 165 2.68 8.13 -7.66
N LEU A 166 1.56 8.67 -8.12
CA LEU A 166 0.27 8.57 -7.44
C LEU A 166 -0.20 7.12 -7.32
N LYS A 167 -0.03 6.31 -8.36
CA LYS A 167 -0.31 4.87 -8.31
C LYS A 167 0.56 4.16 -7.26
N LEU A 168 1.87 4.45 -7.24
CA LEU A 168 2.79 3.86 -6.26
C LEU A 168 2.37 4.21 -4.83
N MET A 169 2.06 5.49 -4.55
CA MET A 169 1.53 5.92 -3.26
C MET A 169 0.25 5.19 -2.88
N GLY A 170 -0.69 5.06 -3.80
CA GLY A 170 -1.94 4.32 -3.58
C GLY A 170 -1.70 2.86 -3.19
N TYR A 171 -0.76 2.17 -3.85
CA TYR A 171 -0.39 0.81 -3.48
C TYR A 171 0.27 0.72 -2.10
N CYS A 172 1.16 1.65 -1.75
CA CYS A 172 1.76 1.70 -0.41
C CYS A 172 0.69 1.86 0.68
N VAL A 173 -0.26 2.77 0.47
CA VAL A 173 -1.37 2.99 1.40
C VAL A 173 -2.25 1.76 1.54
N MET A 174 -2.62 1.14 0.43
CA MET A 174 -3.41 -0.09 0.41
C MET A 174 -2.70 -1.22 1.17
N LEU A 175 -1.36 -1.32 1.04
CA LEU A 175 -0.54 -2.26 1.78
C LEU A 175 -0.63 -2.07 3.29
N ILE A 176 -0.39 -0.86 3.76
CA ILE A 176 -0.42 -0.53 5.19
C ILE A 176 -1.83 -0.78 5.73
N PHE A 177 -2.86 -0.35 4.98
CA PHE A 177 -4.25 -0.55 5.35
C PHE A 177 -4.61 -2.04 5.51
N LEU A 178 -4.25 -2.86 4.54
CA LEU A 178 -4.46 -4.31 4.60
C LEU A 178 -3.72 -4.96 5.76
N THR A 179 -2.50 -4.50 6.04
CA THR A 179 -1.70 -5.03 7.16
C THR A 179 -2.36 -4.75 8.49
N ILE A 180 -2.82 -3.52 8.71
CA ILE A 180 -3.53 -3.15 9.95
C ILE A 180 -4.85 -3.92 10.04
N ALA A 181 -5.62 -3.99 8.96
CA ALA A 181 -6.89 -4.72 8.92
C ALA A 181 -6.71 -6.20 9.27
N LEU A 182 -5.70 -6.86 8.69
CA LEU A 182 -5.39 -8.26 8.99
C LEU A 182 -4.92 -8.45 10.44
N THR A 183 -4.10 -7.53 10.95
CA THR A 183 -3.63 -7.59 12.33
C THR A 183 -4.80 -7.46 13.31
N VAL A 184 -5.77 -6.63 13.01
CA VAL A 184 -7.00 -6.48 13.79
C VAL A 184 -7.90 -7.70 13.64
N ALA A 185 -8.12 -8.18 12.41
CA ALA A 185 -8.98 -9.33 12.11
C ALA A 185 -8.46 -10.65 12.70
N SER A 186 -7.14 -10.90 12.61
CA SER A 186 -6.54 -12.13 13.14
C SER A 186 -6.69 -12.29 14.63
N SER A 187 -6.91 -11.22 15.37
CA SER A 187 -7.14 -11.26 16.81
C SER A 187 -8.60 -11.49 17.24
N GLY A 188 -9.55 -11.38 16.28
CA GLY A 188 -10.98 -11.58 16.54
C GLY A 188 -11.50 -13.02 16.40
N PHE A 189 -10.71 -13.95 15.85
CA PHE A 189 -11.12 -15.32 15.59
C PHE A 189 -10.66 -16.34 16.66
N GLY A 190 -10.30 -15.88 17.83
CA GLY A 190 -9.81 -16.71 18.95
C GLY A 190 -10.88 -17.39 19.80
N TYR A 191 -12.15 -17.51 19.34
CA TYR A 191 -13.22 -18.23 20.04
C TYR A 191 -13.73 -19.41 19.26
#